data_3b18744a858d07f05d4cd3c611d8c2bb
#
_entry.id   3b18744a858d07f05d4cd3c611d8c2bb
#
_cell.length_a   1.000
_cell.length_b   1.000
_cell.length_c   1.000
_cell.angle_alpha   90.00
_cell.angle_beta   90.00
_cell.angle_gamma   90.00
#
_symmetry.space_group_name_H-M   'P 1'
#
loop_
_entity.id
_entity.type
_entity.pdbx_description
1 polymer ?
#
loop_
_entity_poly.entity_id
_entity_poly.type
_entity_poly.pdbx_seq_one_letter_code
_entity_poly.pdbx_strand_id
1 'polypeptide(L)'
;MGHTYVGTEHIILGFVQEGGNIAASVLKSNNITLNDIYDQMVLFIGKGEKTHLTYDNFTPALRRIFNSAAAAAESSGTKLVGTEHIFMSLLKEPGCGAMSFLRAMGANPAKLYNDCAGAYTGEIPAEVLKYSQPDRKQIPTLYKYGKSLTEEALERKHDPLIGREKEIERVLQILARRNKNNPCLIGEAGVGKTAIVEG
;
A
#
# COMPACT_ATOMS: atom_id res chain seq x y z
N MET A 1 11.20 14.36 9.50
CA MET A 1 10.73 14.54 10.89
C MET A 1 11.88 14.65 11.90
N GLY A 2 12.96 13.88 11.74
CA GLY A 2 14.16 13.97 12.59
C GLY A 2 14.01 13.31 13.98
N HIS A 3 13.15 12.34 14.10
CA HIS A 3 12.94 11.60 15.35
C HIS A 3 14.02 10.53 15.54
N THR A 4 14.34 10.20 16.80
CA THR A 4 15.32 9.17 17.17
C THR A 4 14.75 7.75 17.17
N TYR A 5 13.45 7.59 16.86
CA TYR A 5 12.74 6.32 16.80
C TYR A 5 11.79 6.26 15.62
N VAL A 6 11.36 5.06 15.25
CA VAL A 6 10.29 4.82 14.29
C VAL A 6 9.11 4.20 15.03
N GLY A 7 8.03 4.96 15.14
CA GLY A 7 6.77 4.51 15.72
C GLY A 7 5.71 4.21 14.66
N THR A 8 4.55 3.80 15.11
CA THR A 8 3.41 3.44 14.25
C THR A 8 2.88 4.61 13.44
N GLU A 9 2.97 5.81 13.97
CA GLU A 9 2.62 7.09 13.33
C GLU A 9 3.49 7.38 12.10
N HIS A 10 4.78 7.02 12.16
CA HIS A 10 5.69 7.17 11.03
C HIS A 10 5.33 6.25 9.88
N ILE A 11 4.78 5.07 10.17
CA ILE A 11 4.33 4.11 9.14
C ILE A 11 3.12 4.65 8.39
N ILE A 12 2.14 5.25 9.10
CA ILE A 12 1.00 5.90 8.44
C ILE A 12 1.47 7.05 7.54
N LEU A 13 2.38 7.88 8.01
CA LEU A 13 2.98 8.94 7.20
C LEU A 13 3.65 8.37 5.95
N GLY A 14 4.41 7.28 6.11
CA GLY A 14 5.07 6.58 5.01
C GLY A 14 4.11 6.05 3.96
N PHE A 15 2.99 5.43 4.37
CA PHE A 15 1.96 4.95 3.45
C PHE A 15 1.43 6.07 2.56
N VAL A 16 1.07 7.21 3.14
CA VAL A 16 0.47 8.32 2.39
C VAL A 16 1.51 9.07 1.57
N GLN A 17 2.74 9.18 2.04
CA GLN A 17 3.83 9.84 1.31
C GLN A 17 4.25 9.06 0.07
N GLU A 18 4.30 7.73 0.16
CA GLU A 18 4.63 6.87 -0.99
C GLU A 18 3.49 6.86 -2.02
N GLY A 19 2.26 6.88 -1.53
CA GLY A 19 1.08 6.93 -2.40
C GLY A 19 0.73 5.60 -3.03
N GLY A 20 0.47 5.18 -4.04
CA GLY A 20 0.29 3.98 -4.84
C GLY A 20 0.06 2.64 -4.11
N ASN A 21 -0.38 2.68 -2.85
CA ASN A 21 -0.62 1.49 -2.04
C ASN A 21 -2.04 1.49 -1.44
N ILE A 22 -2.54 0.31 -1.05
CA ILE A 22 -3.90 0.13 -0.53
C ILE A 22 -4.13 0.97 0.74
N ALA A 23 -3.19 0.99 1.67
CA ALA A 23 -3.32 1.75 2.91
C ALA A 23 -3.48 3.26 2.64
N ALA A 24 -2.67 3.83 1.73
CA ALA A 24 -2.80 5.23 1.31
C ALA A 24 -4.14 5.53 0.67
N SER A 25 -4.63 4.62 -0.19
CA SER A 25 -5.90 4.77 -0.88
C SER A 25 -7.08 4.78 0.10
N VAL A 26 -7.05 3.87 1.08
CA VAL A 26 -8.06 3.79 2.15
C VAL A 26 -8.02 5.04 3.04
N LEU A 27 -6.85 5.52 3.42
CA LEU A 27 -6.73 6.76 4.21
C LEU A 27 -7.29 7.95 3.44
N LYS A 28 -6.93 8.09 2.16
CA LYS A 28 -7.39 9.18 1.30
C LYS A 28 -8.90 9.15 1.04
N SER A 29 -9.50 7.96 0.83
CA SER A 29 -10.96 7.82 0.69
C SER A 29 -11.74 8.17 1.95
N ASN A 30 -11.08 8.13 3.11
CA ASN A 30 -11.61 8.59 4.39
C ASN A 30 -11.18 10.03 4.74
N ASN A 31 -10.78 10.83 3.75
CA ASN A 31 -10.39 12.24 3.87
C ASN A 31 -9.17 12.49 4.79
N ILE A 32 -8.27 11.51 4.92
CA ILE A 32 -7.03 11.64 5.68
C ILE A 32 -5.90 11.92 4.69
N THR A 33 -5.36 13.14 4.71
CA THR A 33 -4.31 13.58 3.79
C THR A 33 -2.93 13.54 4.44
N LEU A 34 -1.90 13.66 3.58
CA LEU A 34 -0.51 13.76 4.05
C LEU A 34 -0.30 14.95 5.01
N ASN A 35 -0.94 16.09 4.69
CA ASN A 35 -0.83 17.29 5.51
C ASN A 35 -1.46 17.09 6.89
N ASP A 36 -2.65 16.45 6.96
CA ASP A 36 -3.31 16.18 8.24
C ASP A 36 -2.44 15.31 9.15
N ILE A 37 -1.85 14.24 8.61
CA ILE A 37 -0.95 13.35 9.35
C ILE A 37 0.31 14.10 9.78
N TYR A 38 0.91 14.89 8.88
CA TYR A 38 2.10 15.66 9.17
C TYR A 38 1.87 16.69 10.27
N ASP A 39 0.77 17.44 10.20
CA ASP A 39 0.41 18.48 11.18
C ASP A 39 0.12 17.85 12.55
N GLN A 40 -0.57 16.70 12.59
CA GLN A 40 -0.78 15.95 13.83
C GLN A 40 0.56 15.47 14.42
N MET A 41 1.48 14.97 13.60
CA MET A 41 2.80 14.55 14.09
C MET A 41 3.60 15.72 14.65
N VAL A 42 3.57 16.88 13.98
CA VAL A 42 4.25 18.08 14.48
C VAL A 42 3.64 18.57 15.80
N LEU A 43 2.31 18.50 15.91
CA LEU A 43 1.59 18.92 17.11
C LEU A 43 1.88 18.02 18.32
N PHE A 44 1.88 16.70 18.14
CA PHE A 44 1.98 15.75 19.25
C PHE A 44 3.43 15.35 19.61
N ILE A 45 4.31 15.29 18.62
CA ILE A 45 5.67 14.76 18.79
C ILE A 45 6.73 15.85 18.54
N GLY A 46 6.38 16.85 17.70
CA GLY A 46 7.30 17.92 17.31
C GLY A 46 8.21 17.51 16.13
N LYS A 47 9.26 18.29 15.94
CA LYS A 47 10.32 18.02 14.95
C LYS A 47 11.63 17.81 15.69
N GLY A 48 12.40 16.84 15.27
CA GLY A 48 13.74 16.54 15.78
C GLY A 48 14.82 16.84 14.74
N GLU A 49 16.06 16.58 15.12
CA GLU A 49 17.22 16.66 14.22
C GLU A 49 17.37 15.37 13.41
N LYS A 50 17.95 15.49 12.21
CA LYS A 50 18.19 14.32 11.35
C LYS A 50 19.05 13.28 12.07
N THR A 51 18.54 12.06 12.22
CA THR A 51 19.19 10.96 12.91
C THR A 51 19.29 9.75 11.98
N HIS A 52 20.35 8.98 12.08
CA HIS A 52 20.49 7.69 11.43
C HIS A 52 19.66 6.67 12.22
N LEU A 53 18.67 6.06 11.56
CA LEU A 53 17.77 5.07 12.16
C LEU A 53 18.11 3.67 11.65
N THR A 54 18.08 2.70 12.56
CA THR A 54 18.24 1.28 12.30
C THR A 54 16.97 0.54 12.78
N TYR A 55 16.91 -0.76 12.57
CA TYR A 55 15.81 -1.59 13.08
C TYR A 55 15.65 -1.52 14.60
N ASP A 56 16.76 -1.27 15.33
CA ASP A 56 16.74 -1.16 16.80
C ASP A 56 15.95 0.06 17.28
N ASN A 57 15.80 1.07 16.45
CA ASN A 57 15.04 2.27 16.74
C ASN A 57 13.51 2.08 16.56
N PHE A 58 13.05 0.90 16.16
CA PHE A 58 11.62 0.62 16.04
C PHE A 58 10.99 0.42 17.41
N THR A 59 9.87 1.11 17.64
CA THR A 59 9.11 0.94 18.89
C THR A 59 8.64 -0.50 19.08
N PRO A 60 8.45 -0.98 20.32
CA PRO A 60 7.93 -2.32 20.58
C PRO A 60 6.56 -2.57 19.92
N ALA A 61 5.69 -1.56 19.89
CA ALA A 61 4.39 -1.65 19.21
C ALA A 61 4.56 -1.87 17.70
N LEU A 62 5.48 -1.15 17.06
CA LEU A 62 5.74 -1.33 15.63
C LEU A 62 6.30 -2.72 15.30
N ARG A 63 7.20 -3.24 16.13
CA ARG A 63 7.70 -4.63 15.98
C ARG A 63 6.60 -5.67 16.09
N ARG A 64 5.65 -5.51 17.06
CA ARG A 64 4.49 -6.41 17.17
C ARG A 64 3.60 -6.34 15.93
N ILE A 65 3.37 -5.15 15.40
CA ILE A 65 2.57 -4.95 14.18
C ILE A 65 3.21 -5.68 12.98
N PHE A 66 4.51 -5.57 12.78
CA PHE A 66 5.18 -6.28 11.69
C PHE A 66 5.10 -7.80 11.85
N ASN A 67 5.27 -8.32 13.07
CA ASN A 67 5.11 -9.74 13.32
C ASN A 67 3.67 -10.23 13.06
N SER A 68 2.67 -9.44 13.49
CA SER A 68 1.25 -9.73 13.23
C SER A 68 0.92 -9.65 11.73
N ALA A 69 1.49 -8.69 11.01
CA ALA A 69 1.33 -8.56 9.57
C ALA A 69 1.94 -9.74 8.81
N ALA A 70 3.11 -10.23 9.25
CA ALA A 70 3.75 -11.40 8.68
C ALA A 70 2.89 -12.66 8.89
N ALA A 71 2.37 -12.87 10.10
CA ALA A 71 1.48 -13.98 10.40
C ALA A 71 0.14 -13.90 9.62
N ALA A 72 -0.40 -12.68 9.41
CA ALA A 72 -1.59 -12.47 8.63
C ALA A 72 -1.36 -12.79 7.13
N ALA A 73 -0.24 -12.38 6.58
CA ALA A 73 0.14 -12.70 5.20
C ALA A 73 0.29 -14.21 4.99
N GLU A 74 0.97 -14.90 5.92
CA GLU A 74 1.15 -16.35 5.89
C GLU A 74 -0.20 -17.08 5.96
N SER A 75 -1.10 -16.67 6.86
CA SER A 75 -2.44 -17.25 6.97
C SER A 75 -3.30 -17.04 5.74
N SER A 76 -3.07 -15.98 4.99
CA SER A 76 -3.75 -15.70 3.71
C SER A 76 -3.11 -16.42 2.51
N GLY A 77 -2.07 -17.22 2.74
CA GLY A 77 -1.35 -17.95 1.70
C GLY A 77 -0.42 -17.08 0.85
N THR A 78 -0.19 -15.83 1.25
CA THR A 78 0.74 -14.93 0.57
C THR A 78 2.13 -15.03 1.18
N LYS A 79 3.16 -15.05 0.33
CA LYS A 79 4.57 -15.07 0.80
C LYS A 79 5.13 -13.66 1.04
N LEU A 80 4.40 -12.64 0.69
CA LEU A 80 4.82 -11.24 0.78
C LEU A 80 3.89 -10.49 1.72
N VAL A 81 4.50 -9.69 2.59
CA VAL A 81 3.77 -8.79 3.47
C VAL A 81 3.53 -7.48 2.72
N GLY A 82 2.28 -7.22 2.37
CA GLY A 82 1.88 -5.96 1.74
C GLY A 82 1.51 -4.88 2.77
N THR A 83 1.30 -3.66 2.28
CA THR A 83 0.90 -2.51 3.09
C THR A 83 -0.46 -2.72 3.78
N GLU A 84 -1.36 -3.48 3.14
CA GLU A 84 -2.66 -3.89 3.67
C GLU A 84 -2.52 -4.74 4.94
N HIS A 85 -1.60 -5.73 4.94
CA HIS A 85 -1.33 -6.56 6.11
C HIS A 85 -0.81 -5.73 7.28
N ILE A 86 0.12 -4.79 7.00
CA ILE A 86 0.69 -3.91 8.02
C ILE A 86 -0.40 -2.96 8.55
N PHE A 87 -1.20 -2.35 7.66
CA PHE A 87 -2.23 -1.41 8.03
C PHE A 87 -3.37 -2.06 8.84
N MET A 88 -3.87 -3.22 8.41
CA MET A 88 -4.86 -3.99 9.17
C MET A 88 -4.35 -4.41 10.54
N SER A 89 -3.08 -4.83 10.64
CA SER A 89 -2.45 -5.18 11.92
C SER A 89 -2.29 -3.97 12.83
N LEU A 90 -1.95 -2.81 12.27
CA LEU A 90 -1.88 -1.54 12.99
C LEU A 90 -3.26 -1.13 13.55
N LEU A 91 -4.32 -1.27 12.77
CA LEU A 91 -5.68 -0.94 13.20
C LEU A 91 -6.21 -1.87 14.30
N LYS A 92 -5.63 -3.05 14.45
CA LYS A 92 -5.93 -4.01 15.55
C LYS A 92 -5.10 -3.78 16.81
N GLU A 93 -3.99 -3.02 16.75
CA GLU A 93 -3.12 -2.79 17.91
C GLU A 93 -3.67 -1.66 18.79
N PRO A 94 -4.25 -1.98 19.96
CA PRO A 94 -4.85 -0.97 20.82
C PRO A 94 -3.77 -0.08 21.46
N GLY A 95 -4.03 1.23 21.53
CA GLY A 95 -3.17 2.18 22.23
C GLY A 95 -1.87 2.54 21.52
N CYS A 96 -1.69 2.20 20.26
CA CYS A 96 -0.55 2.68 19.50
C CYS A 96 -0.71 4.15 19.07
N GLY A 97 0.42 4.87 18.87
CA GLY A 97 0.41 6.30 18.51
C GLY A 97 -0.40 6.59 17.25
N ALA A 98 -0.30 5.74 16.24
CA ALA A 98 -1.09 5.83 15.02
C ALA A 98 -2.59 5.84 15.26
N MET A 99 -3.08 5.00 16.17
CA MET A 99 -4.52 4.97 16.51
C MET A 99 -4.98 6.25 17.21
N SER A 100 -4.14 6.83 18.03
CA SER A 100 -4.43 8.11 18.68
C SER A 100 -4.54 9.23 17.63
N PHE A 101 -3.64 9.25 16.65
CA PHE A 101 -3.70 10.23 15.55
C PHE A 101 -4.91 10.06 14.65
N LEU A 102 -5.19 8.83 14.23
CA LEU A 102 -6.37 8.54 13.41
C LEU A 102 -7.66 9.00 14.10
N ARG A 103 -7.81 8.73 15.40
CA ARG A 103 -8.95 9.19 16.18
C ARG A 103 -9.01 10.72 16.33
N ALA A 104 -7.87 11.37 16.55
CA ALA A 104 -7.79 12.82 16.62
C ALA A 104 -8.21 13.51 15.31
N MET A 105 -7.97 12.86 14.17
CA MET A 105 -8.43 13.29 12.84
C MET A 105 -9.87 12.88 12.53
N GLY A 106 -10.61 12.31 13.49
CA GLY A 106 -12.00 11.90 13.32
C GLY A 106 -12.21 10.60 12.53
N ALA A 107 -11.14 9.85 12.27
CA ALA A 107 -11.24 8.59 11.56
C ALA A 107 -11.90 7.51 12.42
N ASN A 108 -12.70 6.66 11.76
CA ASN A 108 -13.26 5.46 12.39
C ASN A 108 -12.38 4.24 12.04
N PRO A 109 -11.63 3.68 13.02
CA PRO A 109 -10.73 2.56 12.76
C PRO A 109 -11.42 1.31 12.24
N ALA A 110 -12.66 1.04 12.67
CA ALA A 110 -13.41 -0.12 12.18
C ALA A 110 -13.80 0.05 10.71
N LYS A 111 -14.17 1.27 10.30
CA LYS A 111 -14.42 1.57 8.88
C LYS A 111 -13.15 1.42 8.06
N LEU A 112 -12.03 2.00 8.50
CA LEU A 112 -10.73 1.86 7.81
C LEU A 112 -10.31 0.39 7.65
N TYR A 113 -10.57 -0.43 8.68
CA TYR A 113 -10.29 -1.86 8.63
C TYR A 113 -11.14 -2.57 7.57
N ASN A 114 -12.45 -2.31 7.54
CA ASN A 114 -13.37 -2.91 6.58
C ASN A 114 -13.05 -2.47 5.15
N ASP A 115 -12.76 -1.19 4.93
CA ASP A 115 -12.36 -0.65 3.63
C ASP A 115 -11.05 -1.29 3.14
N CYS A 116 -10.09 -1.51 4.04
CA CYS A 116 -8.83 -2.17 3.72
C CYS A 116 -9.02 -3.66 3.44
N ALA A 117 -9.84 -4.36 4.22
CA ALA A 117 -10.14 -5.77 4.02
C ALA A 117 -10.89 -6.00 2.70
N GLY A 118 -11.86 -5.15 2.36
CA GLY A 118 -12.55 -5.19 1.06
C GLY A 118 -11.59 -4.98 -0.11
N ALA A 119 -10.68 -4.01 0.02
CA ALA A 119 -9.64 -3.78 -0.97
C ALA A 119 -8.70 -4.99 -1.16
N TYR A 120 -8.42 -5.73 -0.10
CA TYR A 120 -7.57 -6.91 -0.13
C TYR A 120 -8.25 -8.14 -0.76
N THR A 121 -9.55 -8.33 -0.53
CA THR A 121 -10.32 -9.48 -1.07
C THR A 121 -10.75 -9.31 -2.52
N GLY A 122 -10.40 -8.20 -3.17
CA GLY A 122 -10.80 -7.90 -4.54
C GLY A 122 -12.22 -7.33 -4.67
N GLU A 123 -12.95 -7.19 -3.58
CA GLU A 123 -14.19 -6.41 -3.49
C GLU A 123 -13.86 -4.92 -3.26
N ILE A 124 -12.91 -4.40 -4.04
CA ILE A 124 -12.42 -3.04 -3.85
C ILE A 124 -13.55 -2.07 -4.21
N PRO A 125 -14.02 -1.22 -3.28
CA PRO A 125 -14.92 -0.15 -3.63
C PRO A 125 -14.29 0.69 -4.75
N ALA A 126 -15.03 0.93 -5.84
CA ALA A 126 -14.54 1.71 -6.98
C ALA A 126 -13.94 3.08 -6.57
N GLU A 127 -14.35 3.59 -5.41
CA GLU A 127 -13.83 4.82 -4.82
C GLU A 127 -12.38 4.69 -4.32
N VAL A 128 -11.99 3.57 -3.72
CA VAL A 128 -10.62 3.32 -3.23
C VAL A 128 -9.65 3.21 -4.40
N LEU A 129 -10.09 2.59 -5.49
CA LEU A 129 -9.27 2.44 -6.71
C LEU A 129 -9.03 3.75 -7.45
N LYS A 130 -9.97 4.69 -7.42
CA LYS A 130 -9.76 6.04 -7.98
C LYS A 130 -8.56 6.76 -7.38
N TYR A 131 -8.28 6.52 -6.11
CA TYR A 131 -7.18 7.18 -5.39
C TYR A 131 -5.81 6.49 -5.54
N SER A 132 -5.78 5.25 -6.01
CA SER A 132 -4.52 4.56 -6.31
C SER A 132 -3.95 4.91 -7.69
N GLN A 133 -4.70 5.65 -8.51
CA GLN A 133 -4.26 6.07 -9.84
C GLN A 133 -3.65 7.47 -9.80
N PRO A 134 -2.57 7.71 -10.55
CA PRO A 134 -2.04 9.06 -10.71
C PRO A 134 -3.08 9.96 -11.39
N ASP A 135 -3.18 11.21 -10.93
CA ASP A 135 -4.10 12.18 -11.51
C ASP A 135 -3.79 12.37 -13.01
N ARG A 136 -4.80 12.16 -13.87
CA ARG A 136 -4.68 12.35 -15.32
C ARG A 136 -4.11 13.72 -15.70
N LYS A 137 -4.37 14.76 -14.87
CA LYS A 137 -3.84 16.11 -15.08
C LYS A 137 -2.32 16.20 -14.86
N GLN A 138 -1.76 15.32 -14.04
CA GLN A 138 -0.31 15.31 -13.74
C GLN A 138 0.51 14.59 -14.81
N ILE A 139 -0.11 13.68 -15.57
CA ILE A 139 0.58 12.90 -16.61
C ILE A 139 -0.20 12.89 -17.94
N PRO A 140 -0.51 14.05 -18.53
CA PRO A 140 -1.36 14.14 -19.73
C PRO A 140 -0.76 13.42 -20.94
N THR A 141 0.56 13.44 -21.09
CA THR A 141 1.25 12.78 -22.19
C THR A 141 1.12 11.26 -22.12
N LEU A 142 1.21 10.68 -20.92
CA LEU A 142 1.06 9.24 -20.75
C LEU A 142 -0.36 8.79 -21.11
N TYR A 143 -1.39 9.52 -20.69
CA TYR A 143 -2.78 9.19 -21.05
C TYR A 143 -3.12 9.41 -22.51
N LYS A 144 -2.36 10.26 -23.23
CA LYS A 144 -2.55 10.48 -24.65
C LYS A 144 -2.05 9.31 -25.50
N TYR A 145 -0.97 8.66 -25.09
CA TYR A 145 -0.28 7.64 -25.88
C TYR A 145 -0.27 6.25 -25.24
N GLY A 146 -0.67 6.13 -23.97
CA GLY A 146 -0.75 4.89 -23.21
C GLY A 146 -2.17 4.53 -22.81
N LYS A 147 -2.36 3.28 -22.40
CA LYS A 147 -3.59 2.77 -21.79
C LYS A 147 -3.34 2.49 -20.32
N SER A 148 -4.33 2.75 -19.47
CA SER A 148 -4.30 2.35 -18.07
C SER A 148 -4.82 0.91 -17.95
N LEU A 149 -3.93 -0.05 -17.80
CA LEU A 149 -4.32 -1.46 -17.61
C LEU A 149 -5.13 -1.64 -16.32
N THR A 150 -4.86 -0.83 -15.29
CA THR A 150 -5.65 -0.84 -14.04
C THR A 150 -7.09 -0.40 -14.28
N GLU A 151 -7.33 0.64 -15.10
CA GLU A 151 -8.70 1.05 -15.47
C GLU A 151 -9.40 -0.02 -16.29
N GLU A 152 -8.71 -0.62 -17.25
CA GLU A 152 -9.26 -1.70 -18.10
C GLU A 152 -9.58 -2.95 -17.27
N ALA A 153 -8.73 -3.31 -16.28
CA ALA A 153 -8.98 -4.41 -15.35
C ALA A 153 -10.24 -4.18 -14.49
N LEU A 154 -10.43 -2.93 -14.00
CA LEU A 154 -11.62 -2.54 -13.25
C LEU A 154 -12.91 -2.65 -14.07
N GLU A 155 -12.83 -2.31 -15.35
CA GLU A 155 -13.93 -2.42 -16.29
C GLU A 155 -14.11 -3.87 -16.80
N ARG A 156 -13.34 -4.82 -16.29
CA ARG A 156 -13.36 -6.25 -16.70
C ARG A 156 -13.20 -6.44 -18.22
N LYS A 157 -12.34 -5.63 -18.84
CA LYS A 157 -12.09 -5.68 -20.28
C LYS A 157 -11.08 -6.75 -20.70
N HIS A 158 -10.37 -7.34 -19.72
CA HIS A 158 -9.40 -8.40 -19.97
C HIS A 158 -9.98 -9.78 -19.70
N ASP A 159 -9.57 -10.73 -20.50
CA ASP A 159 -9.90 -12.14 -20.28
C ASP A 159 -9.19 -12.67 -19.03
N PRO A 160 -9.82 -13.56 -18.25
CA PRO A 160 -9.18 -14.13 -17.06
C PRO A 160 -7.96 -14.97 -17.46
N LEU A 161 -6.84 -14.71 -16.81
CA LEU A 161 -5.62 -15.45 -17.05
C LEU A 161 -5.65 -16.79 -16.28
N ILE A 162 -5.57 -17.90 -17.00
CA ILE A 162 -5.65 -19.25 -16.44
C ILE A 162 -4.31 -19.98 -16.63
N GLY A 163 -3.78 -20.56 -15.56
CA GLY A 163 -2.63 -21.47 -15.64
C GLY A 163 -1.27 -20.79 -15.77
N ARG A 164 -1.15 -19.49 -15.40
CA ARG A 164 0.10 -18.71 -15.45
C ARG A 164 0.49 -18.09 -14.11
N GLU A 165 0.03 -18.69 -13.02
CA GLU A 165 0.20 -18.18 -11.65
C GLU A 165 1.68 -18.03 -11.28
N LYS A 166 2.53 -18.98 -11.73
CA LYS A 166 3.98 -18.96 -11.44
C LYS A 166 4.70 -17.80 -12.12
N GLU A 167 4.34 -17.54 -13.38
CA GLU A 167 4.92 -16.45 -14.16
C GLU A 167 4.49 -15.09 -13.59
N ILE A 168 3.21 -14.92 -13.20
CA ILE A 168 2.72 -13.72 -12.53
C ILE A 168 3.45 -13.53 -11.20
N GLU A 169 3.50 -14.55 -10.35
CA GLU A 169 4.22 -14.47 -9.07
C GLU A 169 5.67 -14.02 -9.29
N ARG A 170 6.32 -14.54 -10.33
CA ARG A 170 7.70 -14.17 -10.66
C ARG A 170 7.83 -12.71 -11.11
N VAL A 171 6.91 -12.23 -11.93
CA VAL A 171 6.86 -10.82 -12.36
C VAL A 171 6.68 -9.91 -11.15
N LEU A 172 5.72 -10.20 -10.28
CA LEU A 172 5.46 -9.44 -9.06
C LEU A 172 6.68 -9.43 -8.11
N GLN A 173 7.35 -10.57 -7.95
CA GLN A 173 8.59 -10.65 -7.16
C GLN A 173 9.72 -9.76 -7.73
N ILE A 174 9.82 -9.64 -9.05
CA ILE A 174 10.83 -8.79 -9.69
C ILE A 174 10.45 -7.32 -9.52
N LEU A 175 9.19 -6.96 -9.76
CA LEU A 175 8.69 -5.59 -9.59
C LEU A 175 8.83 -5.09 -8.14
N ALA A 176 8.67 -5.98 -7.15
CA ALA A 176 8.81 -5.66 -5.73
C ALA A 176 10.26 -5.45 -5.26
N ARG A 177 11.27 -5.67 -6.12
CA ARG A 177 12.68 -5.45 -5.76
C ARG A 177 13.00 -3.97 -5.68
N ARG A 178 13.86 -3.59 -4.74
CA ARG A 178 14.38 -2.22 -4.62
C ARG A 178 15.25 -1.81 -5.82
N ASN A 179 16.01 -2.77 -6.38
CA ASN A 179 16.86 -2.57 -7.54
C ASN A 179 16.64 -3.71 -8.52
N LYS A 180 16.90 -3.48 -9.83
CA LYS A 180 16.69 -4.45 -10.92
C LYS A 180 15.24 -4.97 -10.94
N ASN A 181 14.30 -4.06 -10.84
CA ASN A 181 12.85 -4.30 -10.80
C ASN A 181 12.17 -4.27 -12.17
N ASN A 182 12.93 -4.43 -13.25
CA ASN A 182 12.40 -4.48 -14.62
C ASN A 182 12.28 -5.93 -15.08
N PRO A 183 11.09 -6.56 -15.05
CA PRO A 183 10.89 -7.89 -15.58
C PRO A 183 10.95 -7.89 -17.09
N CYS A 184 11.51 -8.94 -17.67
CA CYS A 184 11.53 -9.19 -19.12
C CYS A 184 10.90 -10.55 -19.38
N LEU A 185 9.84 -10.59 -20.19
CA LEU A 185 9.16 -11.80 -20.62
C LEU A 185 9.75 -12.25 -21.96
N ILE A 186 10.35 -13.44 -21.97
CA ILE A 186 10.98 -14.04 -23.15
C ILE A 186 10.19 -15.29 -23.55
N GLY A 187 9.97 -15.46 -24.85
CA GLY A 187 9.28 -16.63 -25.41
C GLY A 187 8.91 -16.41 -26.86
N GLU A 188 8.45 -17.45 -27.53
CA GLU A 188 8.02 -17.42 -28.92
C GLU A 188 6.78 -16.51 -29.14
N ALA A 189 6.49 -16.17 -30.39
CA ALA A 189 5.28 -15.41 -30.71
C ALA A 189 4.03 -16.22 -30.34
N GLY A 190 3.00 -15.55 -29.80
CA GLY A 190 1.71 -16.18 -29.48
C GLY A 190 1.64 -16.96 -28.17
N VAL A 191 2.74 -17.08 -27.36
CA VAL A 191 2.71 -17.82 -26.09
C VAL A 191 2.06 -17.09 -24.92
N GLY A 192 1.42 -15.97 -25.15
CA GLY A 192 0.66 -15.23 -24.11
C GLY A 192 1.49 -14.29 -23.24
N LYS A 193 2.64 -13.76 -23.71
CA LYS A 193 3.46 -12.80 -22.94
C LYS A 193 2.69 -11.54 -22.56
N THR A 194 1.89 -11.01 -23.47
CA THR A 194 1.07 -9.81 -23.23
C THR A 194 -0.02 -10.09 -22.20
N ALA A 195 -0.66 -11.26 -22.28
CA ALA A 195 -1.68 -11.68 -21.33
C ALA A 195 -1.14 -11.75 -19.87
N ILE A 196 0.13 -12.14 -19.67
CA ILE A 196 0.76 -12.14 -18.33
C ILE A 196 0.90 -10.70 -17.77
N VAL A 197 1.05 -9.70 -18.64
CA VAL A 197 1.17 -8.30 -18.21
C VAL A 197 -0.20 -7.67 -17.93
N GLU A 198 -1.21 -8.13 -18.61
CA GLU A 198 -2.60 -7.66 -18.49
C GLU A 198 -3.37 -8.35 -17.34
N GLY A 199 -2.96 -9.57 -16.96
CA GLY A 199 -3.55 -10.36 -15.85
C GLY A 199 -2.90 -10.09 -14.51
#